data_76f6d20f2785abc75107f26ed08a8a4b
#
_entry.id   76f6d20f2785abc75107f26ed08a8a4b
#
_cell.length_a   1.000
_cell.length_b   1.000
_cell.length_c   1.000
_cell.angle_alpha   90.00
_cell.angle_beta   90.00
_cell.angle_gamma   90.00
#
_symmetry.space_group_name_H-M   'P 1'
#
loop_
_entity.id
_entity.type
_entity.pdbx_description
1 polymer ?
#
loop_
_entity_poly.entity_id
_entity_poly.type
_entity_poly.pdbx_seq_one_letter_code
_entity_poly.pdbx_strand_id
1 'polypeptide(L)'
;SADLILDVGGVVLLDLNTGLWSNALQEDRTITIGDCYVKIGAEIFSGTCLGDVLSGLIAEGPKTRASYSKQQFVSIPLSGKPNDPIDSSNFYPRLERFLRSGDTLIVETGSCILHLPKLKLGNDVNYQAQTLWGSIGWATPATLGIALAGLDRRAVLVTGDGAHQLTATEIGVMGRYKIKPIIFVLNNGIYGIEDVIS
;
A
#
# COMPACT_ATOMS: atom_id res chain seq x y z
N SER A 1 3.12 -17.36 -15.10
CA SER A 1 4.46 -17.62 -14.61
C SER A 1 5.44 -16.75 -15.38
N ALA A 2 6.33 -16.05 -14.70
CA ALA A 2 7.39 -15.27 -15.32
C ALA A 2 8.57 -16.21 -15.70
N ASP A 3 9.23 -15.92 -16.82
CA ASP A 3 10.42 -16.66 -17.24
C ASP A 3 11.67 -16.15 -16.50
N LEU A 4 11.65 -14.89 -16.07
CA LEU A 4 12.69 -14.23 -15.29
C LEU A 4 12.05 -13.29 -14.25
N ILE A 5 12.60 -13.29 -13.06
CA ILE A 5 12.19 -12.43 -11.94
C ILE A 5 13.38 -11.56 -11.57
N LEU A 6 13.15 -10.24 -11.52
CA LEU A 6 14.12 -9.30 -10.97
C LEU A 6 13.61 -8.86 -9.59
N ASP A 7 14.31 -9.29 -8.56
CA ASP A 7 14.11 -8.83 -7.18
C ASP A 7 15.04 -7.65 -6.93
N VAL A 8 14.48 -6.45 -6.88
CA VAL A 8 15.23 -5.20 -6.77
C VAL A 8 15.07 -4.61 -5.37
N GLY A 9 16.16 -4.46 -4.66
CA GLY A 9 16.21 -3.93 -3.30
C GLY A 9 16.41 -5.00 -2.23
N GLY A 10 16.39 -6.28 -2.57
CA GLY A 10 16.63 -7.38 -1.63
C GLY A 10 15.54 -7.46 -0.55
N VAL A 11 14.28 -7.31 -0.94
CA VAL A 11 13.14 -7.36 -0.02
C VAL A 11 13.05 -8.74 0.63
N VAL A 12 12.90 -8.75 1.95
CA VAL A 12 12.58 -9.99 2.67
C VAL A 12 11.13 -10.37 2.37
N LEU A 13 10.96 -11.42 1.59
CA LEU A 13 9.66 -11.87 1.11
C LEU A 13 8.98 -12.91 2.03
N LEU A 14 9.54 -13.15 3.23
CA LEU A 14 9.10 -14.19 4.17
C LEU A 14 8.25 -13.63 5.30
N ASP A 15 7.23 -12.84 5.00
CA ASP A 15 6.32 -12.37 6.03
C ASP A 15 4.86 -12.45 5.59
N LEU A 16 3.96 -12.19 6.54
CA LEU A 16 2.52 -12.20 6.31
C LEU A 16 2.10 -11.15 5.27
N ASN A 17 2.77 -10.00 5.22
CA ASN A 17 2.43 -8.91 4.33
C ASN A 17 2.72 -9.22 2.86
N THR A 18 3.67 -10.09 2.61
CA THR A 18 3.96 -10.59 1.26
C THR A 18 3.18 -11.87 0.92
N GLY A 19 2.29 -12.31 1.81
CA GLY A 19 1.52 -13.55 1.63
C GLY A 19 2.39 -14.81 1.66
N LEU A 20 3.56 -14.75 2.29
CA LEU A 20 4.54 -15.84 2.38
C LEU A 20 5.02 -16.34 1.00
N TRP A 21 5.06 -15.48 0.02
CA TRP A 21 5.31 -15.82 -1.39
C TRP A 21 6.76 -16.19 -1.71
N SER A 22 7.68 -15.85 -0.83
CA SER A 22 9.11 -16.09 -1.00
C SER A 22 9.46 -17.55 -1.34
N ASN A 23 8.67 -18.49 -0.87
CA ASN A 23 8.86 -19.91 -1.17
C ASN A 23 8.47 -20.29 -2.61
N ALA A 24 7.82 -19.40 -3.35
CA ALA A 24 7.41 -19.61 -4.73
C ALA A 24 8.41 -19.05 -5.75
N LEU A 25 9.41 -18.28 -5.31
CA LEU A 25 10.45 -17.76 -6.19
C LEU A 25 11.47 -18.87 -6.47
N GLN A 26 11.59 -19.22 -7.74
CA GLN A 26 12.58 -20.21 -8.18
C GLN A 26 13.94 -19.54 -8.33
N GLU A 27 14.94 -20.05 -7.63
CA GLU A 27 16.28 -19.45 -7.59
C GLU A 27 16.93 -19.37 -8.97
N ASP A 28 16.71 -20.38 -9.81
CA ASP A 28 17.20 -20.46 -11.18
C ASP A 28 16.61 -19.43 -12.14
N ARG A 29 15.52 -18.76 -11.73
CA ARG A 29 14.81 -17.71 -12.50
C ARG A 29 14.83 -16.36 -11.82
N THR A 30 15.51 -16.23 -10.68
CA THR A 30 15.52 -14.99 -9.90
C THR A 30 16.89 -14.36 -9.92
N ILE A 31 16.96 -13.10 -10.30
CA ILE A 31 18.11 -12.22 -10.13
C ILE A 31 17.79 -11.25 -9.00
N THR A 32 18.54 -11.34 -7.91
CA THR A 32 18.40 -10.38 -6.80
C THR A 32 19.45 -9.29 -6.93
N ILE A 33 18.99 -8.04 -6.95
CA ILE A 33 19.83 -6.84 -7.01
C ILE A 33 19.70 -6.13 -5.67
N GLY A 34 20.63 -6.37 -4.77
CA GLY A 34 20.73 -5.71 -3.47
C GLY A 34 21.47 -4.39 -3.55
N ASP A 35 21.65 -3.75 -2.40
CA ASP A 35 22.34 -2.45 -2.32
C ASP A 35 23.78 -2.51 -2.83
N CYS A 36 24.54 -3.53 -2.40
CA CYS A 36 25.95 -3.71 -2.74
C CYS A 36 26.26 -5.09 -3.36
N TYR A 37 25.28 -5.79 -3.90
CA TYR A 37 25.47 -7.10 -4.52
C TYR A 37 24.42 -7.40 -5.59
N VAL A 38 24.79 -8.30 -6.49
CA VAL A 38 23.85 -8.97 -7.40
C VAL A 38 23.99 -10.47 -7.20
N LYS A 39 22.87 -11.19 -7.05
CA LYS A 39 22.82 -12.65 -6.99
C LYS A 39 22.14 -13.19 -8.23
N ILE A 40 22.79 -14.11 -8.93
CA ILE A 40 22.26 -14.81 -10.11
C ILE A 40 22.43 -16.32 -9.86
N GLY A 41 21.32 -17.01 -9.61
CA GLY A 41 21.39 -18.40 -9.17
C GLY A 41 22.22 -18.54 -7.88
N ALA A 42 23.25 -19.36 -7.89
CA ALA A 42 24.15 -19.55 -6.76
C ALA A 42 25.31 -18.54 -6.69
N GLU A 43 25.53 -17.74 -7.73
CA GLU A 43 26.65 -16.79 -7.80
C GLU A 43 26.29 -15.43 -7.20
N ILE A 44 27.23 -14.87 -6.43
CA ILE A 44 27.08 -13.55 -5.81
C ILE A 44 28.21 -12.64 -6.29
N PHE A 45 27.84 -11.54 -6.92
CA PHE A 45 28.72 -10.47 -7.38
C PHE A 45 28.66 -9.32 -6.36
N SER A 46 29.66 -9.23 -5.50
CA SER A 46 29.75 -8.20 -4.48
C SER A 46 30.38 -6.91 -4.99
N GLY A 47 30.07 -5.79 -4.35
CA GLY A 47 30.62 -4.47 -4.70
C GLY A 47 29.93 -3.79 -5.90
N THR A 48 28.81 -4.32 -6.33
CA THR A 48 27.98 -3.71 -7.39
C THR A 48 26.96 -2.76 -6.77
N CYS A 49 27.00 -1.46 -7.13
CA CYS A 49 26.03 -0.50 -6.66
C CYS A 49 24.68 -0.71 -7.37
N LEU A 50 23.57 -0.74 -6.60
CA LEU A 50 22.22 -0.88 -7.12
C LEU A 50 21.94 0.13 -8.26
N GLY A 51 22.33 1.40 -8.08
CA GLY A 51 22.13 2.45 -9.06
C GLY A 51 22.84 2.18 -10.39
N ASP A 52 24.06 1.66 -10.33
CA ASP A 52 24.85 1.34 -11.53
C ASP A 52 24.25 0.16 -12.29
N VAL A 53 23.80 -0.88 -11.57
CA VAL A 53 23.12 -2.03 -12.17
C VAL A 53 21.84 -1.61 -12.87
N LEU A 54 21.01 -0.79 -12.21
CA LEU A 54 19.76 -0.28 -12.79
C LEU A 54 20.03 0.61 -14.01
N SER A 55 21.05 1.46 -13.94
CA SER A 55 21.46 2.31 -15.07
C SER A 55 21.92 1.48 -16.27
N GLY A 56 22.73 0.42 -16.01
CA GLY A 56 23.14 -0.54 -17.03
C GLY A 56 21.95 -1.29 -17.65
N LEU A 57 21.02 -1.76 -16.83
CA LEU A 57 19.81 -2.42 -17.31
C LEU A 57 18.93 -1.51 -18.16
N ILE A 58 18.86 -0.23 -17.83
CA ILE A 58 18.12 0.77 -18.65
C ILE A 58 18.81 0.99 -19.99
N ALA A 59 20.14 1.10 -20.00
CA ALA A 59 20.93 1.34 -21.21
C ALA A 59 20.94 0.12 -22.16
N GLU A 60 21.09 -1.07 -21.59
CA GLU A 60 21.23 -2.33 -22.33
C GLU A 60 19.92 -3.14 -22.37
N GLY A 61 18.88 -2.65 -21.73
CA GLY A 61 17.66 -3.38 -21.45
C GLY A 61 17.01 -4.07 -22.65
N PRO A 62 16.17 -5.07 -22.43
CA PRO A 62 15.60 -5.89 -23.48
C PRO A 62 14.80 -5.04 -24.46
N LYS A 63 15.16 -5.12 -25.72
CA LYS A 63 14.49 -4.41 -26.83
C LYS A 63 13.13 -5.04 -27.20
N THR A 64 12.78 -6.13 -26.55
CA THR A 64 11.49 -6.84 -26.73
C THR A 64 10.43 -6.25 -25.83
N ARG A 65 9.39 -5.72 -26.45
CA ARG A 65 8.15 -5.33 -25.74
C ARG A 65 7.26 -6.58 -25.60
N ALA A 66 7.28 -7.21 -24.43
CA ALA A 66 6.19 -8.12 -24.10
C ALA A 66 4.90 -7.30 -24.00
N SER A 67 3.87 -7.67 -24.75
CA SER A 67 2.56 -7.09 -24.58
C SER A 67 1.90 -7.74 -23.37
N TYR A 68 1.85 -7.03 -22.26
CA TYR A 68 1.05 -7.45 -21.11
C TYR A 68 -0.37 -6.91 -21.30
N SER A 69 -1.37 -7.77 -21.11
CA SER A 69 -2.71 -7.28 -20.87
C SER A 69 -2.69 -6.50 -19.55
N LYS A 70 -2.84 -5.19 -19.62
CA LYS A 70 -3.00 -4.40 -18.40
C LYS A 70 -4.21 -4.93 -17.65
N GLN A 71 -4.01 -5.36 -16.40
CA GLN A 71 -5.13 -5.71 -15.55
C GLN A 71 -6.07 -4.50 -15.49
N GLN A 72 -7.26 -4.64 -16.02
CA GLN A 72 -8.26 -3.59 -15.96
C GLN A 72 -8.92 -3.65 -14.59
N PHE A 73 -8.60 -2.69 -13.74
CA PHE A 73 -9.38 -2.48 -12.53
C PHE A 73 -10.75 -1.93 -12.93
N VAL A 74 -11.78 -2.70 -12.66
CA VAL A 74 -13.17 -2.28 -12.88
C VAL A 74 -13.72 -1.77 -11.56
N SER A 75 -14.33 -0.59 -11.59
CA SER A 75 -14.98 -0.04 -10.39
C SER A 75 -16.05 -0.99 -9.88
N ILE A 76 -16.04 -1.25 -8.58
CA ILE A 76 -17.02 -2.12 -7.93
C ILE A 76 -18.40 -1.42 -7.99
N PRO A 77 -19.48 -2.11 -8.43
CA PRO A 77 -20.80 -1.51 -8.44
C PRO A 77 -21.25 -1.04 -7.05
N LEU A 78 -22.02 0.05 -7.01
CA LEU A 78 -22.63 0.48 -5.76
C LEU A 78 -23.71 -0.52 -5.33
N SER A 79 -23.68 -0.89 -4.05
CA SER A 79 -24.67 -1.74 -3.40
C SER A 79 -25.28 -1.05 -2.19
N GLY A 80 -26.37 -1.61 -1.65
CA GLY A 80 -27.06 -1.12 -0.47
C GLY A 80 -27.97 0.10 -0.72
N LYS A 81 -28.96 0.25 0.15
CA LYS A 81 -29.93 1.35 0.19
C LYS A 81 -29.55 2.38 1.27
N PRO A 82 -30.14 3.58 1.29
CA PRO A 82 -29.76 4.62 2.26
C PRO A 82 -29.84 4.24 3.74
N ASN A 83 -30.70 3.30 4.11
CA ASN A 83 -30.91 2.89 5.51
C ASN A 83 -30.34 1.50 5.82
N ASP A 84 -29.61 0.90 4.89
CA ASP A 84 -28.96 -0.39 5.14
C ASP A 84 -27.76 -0.18 6.09
N PRO A 85 -27.41 -1.15 6.93
CA PRO A 85 -26.19 -1.12 7.71
C PRO A 85 -24.96 -0.91 6.83
N ILE A 86 -23.99 -0.16 7.36
CA ILE A 86 -22.72 0.04 6.66
C ILE A 86 -21.89 -1.24 6.78
N ASP A 87 -21.50 -1.80 5.65
CA ASP A 87 -20.58 -2.93 5.53
C ASP A 87 -19.52 -2.67 4.45
N SER A 88 -18.58 -3.60 4.29
CA SER A 88 -17.50 -3.48 3.33
C SER A 88 -17.99 -3.40 1.87
N SER A 89 -19.10 -4.08 1.55
CA SER A 89 -19.63 -4.16 0.19
C SER A 89 -20.24 -2.83 -0.27
N ASN A 90 -20.73 -2.03 0.67
CA ASN A 90 -21.36 -0.74 0.36
C ASN A 90 -20.45 0.46 0.70
N PHE A 91 -19.55 0.35 1.68
CA PHE A 91 -18.65 1.43 2.08
C PHE A 91 -17.54 1.68 1.05
N TYR A 92 -16.73 0.66 0.72
CA TYR A 92 -15.54 0.84 -0.12
C TYR A 92 -15.86 1.31 -1.54
N PRO A 93 -16.91 0.83 -2.23
CA PRO A 93 -17.28 1.38 -3.53
C PRO A 93 -17.72 2.85 -3.49
N ARG A 94 -18.27 3.30 -2.35
CA ARG A 94 -18.61 4.73 -2.14
C ARG A 94 -17.37 5.56 -1.86
N LEU A 95 -16.43 5.03 -1.08
CA LEU A 95 -15.14 5.68 -0.84
C LEU A 95 -14.37 5.87 -2.14
N GLU A 96 -14.35 4.85 -3.02
CA GLU A 96 -13.72 4.97 -4.36
C GLU A 96 -14.25 6.20 -5.11
N ARG A 97 -15.56 6.42 -5.10
CA ARG A 97 -16.20 7.56 -5.80
C ARG A 97 -16.08 8.87 -5.05
N PHE A 98 -15.84 8.82 -3.76
CA PHE A 98 -15.60 10.00 -2.94
C PHE A 98 -14.22 10.60 -3.18
N LEU A 99 -13.23 9.76 -3.47
CA LEU A 99 -11.87 10.18 -3.74
C LEU A 99 -11.79 10.98 -5.04
N ARG A 100 -10.92 11.98 -5.05
CA ARG A 100 -10.72 12.91 -6.16
C ARG A 100 -9.26 12.92 -6.60
N SER A 101 -9.02 13.37 -7.81
CA SER A 101 -7.66 13.73 -8.26
C SER A 101 -7.05 14.73 -7.25
N GLY A 102 -5.80 14.53 -6.90
CA GLY A 102 -5.09 15.33 -5.91
C GLY A 102 -5.27 14.86 -4.46
N ASP A 103 -6.03 13.80 -4.18
CA ASP A 103 -6.12 13.25 -2.83
C ASP A 103 -4.88 12.42 -2.46
N THR A 104 -4.59 12.38 -1.17
CA THR A 104 -3.74 11.35 -0.58
C THR A 104 -4.59 10.49 0.34
N LEU A 105 -4.76 9.23 -0.02
CA LEU A 105 -5.44 8.22 0.77
C LEU A 105 -4.43 7.56 1.71
N ILE A 106 -4.66 7.71 3.01
CA ILE A 106 -3.85 7.09 4.05
C ILE A 106 -4.67 5.96 4.68
N VAL A 107 -4.09 4.78 4.73
CA VAL A 107 -4.79 3.56 5.14
C VAL A 107 -4.09 2.94 6.35
N GLU A 108 -4.87 2.71 7.39
CA GLU A 108 -4.39 2.04 8.60
C GLU A 108 -4.30 0.53 8.39
N THR A 109 -3.43 -0.10 9.14
CA THR A 109 -3.40 -1.56 9.27
C THR A 109 -4.69 -2.06 9.92
N GLY A 110 -5.31 -3.02 9.29
CA GLY A 110 -6.60 -3.59 9.70
C GLY A 110 -7.32 -4.17 8.49
N SER A 111 -8.59 -4.54 8.64
CA SER A 111 -9.37 -5.08 7.53
C SER A 111 -9.45 -4.15 6.31
N CYS A 112 -9.31 -2.84 6.50
CA CYS A 112 -9.30 -1.86 5.41
C CYS A 112 -8.11 -2.04 4.46
N ILE A 113 -6.94 -2.48 4.92
CA ILE A 113 -5.77 -2.72 4.06
C ILE A 113 -5.99 -3.88 3.07
N LEU A 114 -6.93 -4.78 3.37
CA LEU A 114 -7.28 -5.90 2.50
C LEU A 114 -8.28 -5.52 1.39
N HIS A 115 -9.04 -4.45 1.60
CA HIS A 115 -10.09 -4.00 0.69
C HIS A 115 -9.65 -2.85 -0.22
N LEU A 116 -8.94 -1.86 0.34
CA LEU A 116 -8.61 -0.62 -0.37
C LEU A 116 -7.69 -0.79 -1.58
N PRO A 117 -6.70 -1.72 -1.60
CA PRO A 117 -5.89 -1.96 -2.80
C PRO A 117 -6.68 -2.51 -4.00
N LYS A 118 -7.90 -3.00 -3.78
CA LYS A 118 -8.79 -3.51 -4.83
C LYS A 118 -9.58 -2.42 -5.53
N LEU A 119 -9.58 -1.21 -5.00
CA LEU A 119 -10.32 -0.09 -5.56
C LEU A 119 -9.60 0.48 -6.79
N LYS A 120 -10.37 0.95 -7.74
CA LYS A 120 -9.86 1.72 -8.88
C LYS A 120 -9.61 3.16 -8.45
N LEU A 121 -8.40 3.45 -8.01
CA LEU A 121 -8.02 4.82 -7.68
C LEU A 121 -7.73 5.62 -8.95
N GLY A 122 -8.02 6.92 -8.91
CA GLY A 122 -7.65 7.85 -9.99
C GLY A 122 -6.12 7.95 -10.13
N ASN A 123 -5.64 8.31 -11.32
CA ASN A 123 -4.20 8.34 -11.63
C ASN A 123 -3.39 9.30 -10.76
N ASP A 124 -4.03 10.29 -10.14
CA ASP A 124 -3.40 11.30 -9.29
C ASP A 124 -3.84 11.16 -7.81
N VAL A 125 -4.27 9.99 -7.40
CA VAL A 125 -4.52 9.66 -6.00
C VAL A 125 -3.28 8.97 -5.44
N ASN A 126 -2.64 9.58 -4.43
CA ASN A 126 -1.55 8.93 -3.71
C ASN A 126 -2.12 7.94 -2.70
N TYR A 127 -1.52 6.77 -2.59
CA TYR A 127 -1.89 5.75 -1.61
C TYR A 127 -0.73 5.54 -0.63
N GLN A 128 -1.00 5.65 0.67
CA GLN A 128 -0.03 5.49 1.73
C GLN A 128 -0.52 4.48 2.75
N ALA A 129 0.28 3.47 3.01
CA ALA A 129 0.00 2.46 4.03
C ALA A 129 1.31 1.88 4.57
N GLN A 130 1.31 1.52 5.83
CA GLN A 130 2.45 0.83 6.45
C GLN A 130 2.23 -0.68 6.29
N THR A 131 2.75 -1.24 5.20
CA THR A 131 2.47 -2.64 4.84
C THR A 131 3.48 -3.63 5.39
N LEU A 132 4.75 -3.24 5.57
CA LEU A 132 5.82 -4.18 5.91
C LEU A 132 5.68 -4.72 7.33
N TRP A 133 5.50 -3.83 8.31
CA TRP A 133 5.41 -4.22 9.72
C TRP A 133 3.97 -4.34 10.23
N GLY A 134 3.01 -3.82 9.49
CA GLY A 134 1.61 -3.84 9.89
C GLY A 134 1.33 -3.12 11.21
N SER A 135 2.11 -2.08 11.53
CA SER A 135 1.98 -1.37 12.81
C SER A 135 0.68 -0.59 12.85
N ILE A 136 -0.20 -0.93 13.80
CA ILE A 136 -1.43 -0.17 14.06
C ILE A 136 -1.12 1.15 14.78
N GLY A 137 -1.93 2.18 14.53
CA GLY A 137 -1.72 3.53 15.04
C GLY A 137 -0.74 4.37 14.22
N TRP A 138 -0.23 3.85 13.09
CA TRP A 138 0.67 4.58 12.21
C TRP A 138 -0.05 5.64 11.37
N ALA A 139 -1.26 5.37 10.92
CA ALA A 139 -1.90 6.17 9.88
C ALA A 139 -2.35 7.55 10.37
N THR A 140 -2.75 7.69 11.62
CA THR A 140 -3.15 9.00 12.18
C THR A 140 -1.97 9.98 12.22
N PRO A 141 -0.79 9.67 12.80
CA PRO A 141 0.37 10.55 12.75
C PRO A 141 0.93 10.73 11.33
N ALA A 142 0.85 9.70 10.47
CA ALA A 142 1.23 9.84 9.07
C ALA A 142 0.35 10.88 8.34
N THR A 143 -0.95 10.91 8.65
CA THR A 143 -1.88 11.93 8.11
C THR A 143 -1.49 13.33 8.53
N LEU A 144 -1.10 13.52 9.80
CA LEU A 144 -0.58 14.79 10.29
C LEU A 144 0.69 15.20 9.53
N GLY A 145 1.66 14.28 9.38
CA GLY A 145 2.91 14.53 8.67
C GLY A 145 2.68 14.92 7.21
N ILE A 146 1.83 14.19 6.50
CA ILE A 146 1.47 14.46 5.09
C ILE A 146 0.83 15.84 4.96
N ALA A 147 -0.08 16.19 5.84
CA ALA A 147 -0.77 17.47 5.80
C ALA A 147 0.16 18.65 6.16
N LEU A 148 1.14 18.43 7.07
CA LEU A 148 2.17 19.42 7.41
C LEU A 148 3.21 19.60 6.31
N ALA A 149 3.46 18.58 5.50
CA ALA A 149 4.40 18.68 4.37
C ALA A 149 4.00 19.72 3.32
N GLY A 150 2.82 20.36 3.50
CA GLY A 150 2.38 21.48 2.65
C GLY A 150 2.05 21.08 1.22
N LEU A 151 1.79 19.82 0.98
CA LEU A 151 1.28 19.37 -0.30
C LEU A 151 -0.16 19.91 -0.43
N ASP A 152 -0.48 20.62 -1.52
CA ASP A 152 -1.83 21.09 -1.85
C ASP A 152 -2.76 19.89 -2.17
N ARG A 153 -2.71 18.88 -1.31
CA ARG A 153 -3.45 17.63 -1.45
C ARG A 153 -4.35 17.42 -0.25
N ARG A 154 -5.57 16.99 -0.53
CA ARG A 154 -6.50 16.64 0.52
C ARG A 154 -6.12 15.30 1.13
N ALA A 155 -5.85 15.28 2.43
CA ALA A 155 -5.57 14.04 3.16
C ALA A 155 -6.88 13.34 3.54
N VAL A 156 -7.01 12.07 3.19
CA VAL A 156 -8.15 11.21 3.51
C VAL A 156 -7.63 9.99 4.24
N LEU A 157 -7.95 9.87 5.52
CA LEU A 157 -7.57 8.76 6.39
C LEU A 157 -8.71 7.75 6.49
N VAL A 158 -8.39 6.47 6.37
CA VAL A 158 -9.28 5.36 6.75
C VAL A 158 -8.58 4.55 7.82
N THR A 159 -9.17 4.46 9.00
CA THR A 159 -8.60 3.79 10.17
C THR A 159 -9.69 3.02 10.94
N GLY A 160 -9.31 1.98 11.65
CA GLY A 160 -10.17 1.30 12.61
C GLY A 160 -10.19 2.04 13.95
N ASP A 161 -11.27 1.88 14.72
CA ASP A 161 -11.44 2.50 16.04
C ASP A 161 -10.31 2.12 17.01
N GLY A 162 -9.93 0.84 17.08
CA GLY A 162 -8.86 0.37 17.95
C GLY A 162 -7.49 0.95 17.58
N ALA A 163 -7.12 0.91 16.29
CA ALA A 163 -5.86 1.46 15.81
C ALA A 163 -5.79 2.98 16.01
N HIS A 164 -6.89 3.68 15.74
CA HIS A 164 -6.97 5.12 15.91
C HIS A 164 -6.73 5.56 17.36
N GLN A 165 -7.22 4.80 18.35
CA GLN A 165 -7.05 5.12 19.77
C GLN A 165 -5.58 5.16 20.21
N LEU A 166 -4.69 4.41 19.59
CA LEU A 166 -3.26 4.39 19.94
C LEU A 166 -2.59 5.75 19.77
N THR A 167 -3.04 6.54 18.80
CA THR A 167 -2.44 7.82 18.43
C THR A 167 -3.46 8.94 18.22
N ALA A 168 -4.64 8.81 18.83
CA ALA A 168 -5.73 9.77 18.69
C ALA A 168 -5.35 11.19 19.19
N THR A 169 -4.35 11.30 20.05
CA THR A 169 -3.81 12.57 20.53
C THR A 169 -3.34 13.48 19.40
N GLU A 170 -2.93 12.92 18.25
CA GLU A 170 -2.50 13.67 17.09
C GLU A 170 -3.62 14.54 16.48
N ILE A 171 -4.89 14.20 16.74
CA ILE A 171 -6.03 15.03 16.35
C ILE A 171 -5.97 16.41 17.04
N GLY A 172 -5.54 16.44 18.29
CA GLY A 172 -5.32 17.70 19.02
C GLY A 172 -4.23 18.55 18.35
N VAL A 173 -3.17 17.93 17.88
CA VAL A 173 -2.09 18.60 17.13
C VAL A 173 -2.62 19.12 15.79
N MET A 174 -3.39 18.33 15.07
CA MET A 174 -4.05 18.75 13.80
C MET A 174 -4.92 20.00 14.04
N GLY A 175 -5.71 19.99 15.11
CA GLY A 175 -6.52 21.14 15.50
C GLY A 175 -5.69 22.39 15.77
N ARG A 176 -4.58 22.27 16.51
CA ARG A 176 -3.65 23.35 16.81
C ARG A 176 -3.05 23.98 15.55
N TYR A 177 -2.69 23.16 14.57
CA TYR A 177 -2.13 23.62 13.29
C TYR A 177 -3.19 23.93 12.24
N LYS A 178 -4.49 23.87 12.60
CA LYS A 178 -5.64 24.11 11.70
C LYS A 178 -5.67 23.19 10.48
N ILE A 179 -5.12 22.01 10.61
CA ILE A 179 -5.14 20.97 9.60
C ILE A 179 -6.52 20.30 9.61
N LYS A 180 -7.08 20.04 8.44
CA LYS A 180 -8.44 19.52 8.28
C LYS A 180 -8.47 18.29 7.37
N PRO A 181 -7.88 17.16 7.78
CA PRO A 181 -8.02 15.93 7.03
C PRO A 181 -9.46 15.41 7.11
N ILE A 182 -9.83 14.56 6.16
CA ILE A 182 -11.06 13.77 6.28
C ILE A 182 -10.68 12.45 6.91
N ILE A 183 -11.37 12.06 7.97
CA ILE A 183 -11.06 10.85 8.73
C ILE A 183 -12.31 9.97 8.76
N PHE A 184 -12.19 8.77 8.19
CA PHE A 184 -13.16 7.70 8.34
C PHE A 184 -12.68 6.74 9.41
N VAL A 185 -13.39 6.69 10.54
CA VAL A 185 -13.14 5.72 11.59
C VAL A 185 -14.14 4.57 11.45
N LEU A 186 -13.64 3.39 11.12
CA LEU A 186 -14.42 2.17 11.02
C LEU A 186 -14.60 1.60 12.43
N ASN A 187 -15.70 2.00 13.08
CA ASN A 187 -15.98 1.62 14.46
C ASN A 187 -16.84 0.34 14.48
N ASN A 188 -16.17 -0.80 14.60
CA ASN A 188 -16.81 -2.10 14.78
C ASN A 188 -16.60 -2.69 16.20
N GLY A 189 -15.88 -1.98 17.07
CA GLY A 189 -15.62 -2.37 18.47
C GLY A 189 -14.64 -3.53 18.65
N ILE A 190 -13.97 -3.98 17.57
CA ILE A 190 -13.03 -5.09 17.58
C ILE A 190 -11.84 -4.83 16.67
N TYR A 191 -10.77 -5.58 16.84
CA TYR A 191 -9.69 -5.71 15.85
C TYR A 191 -10.07 -6.75 14.80
N GLY A 192 -10.94 -6.39 13.86
CA GLY A 192 -11.55 -7.33 12.93
C GLY A 192 -10.57 -8.07 12.02
N ILE A 193 -9.32 -7.61 11.88
CA ILE A 193 -8.30 -8.33 11.13
C ILE A 193 -7.85 -9.59 11.89
N GLU A 194 -7.85 -9.57 13.22
CA GLU A 194 -7.46 -10.72 14.04
C GLU A 194 -8.45 -11.87 13.85
N ASP A 195 -9.74 -11.58 13.68
CA ASP A 195 -10.76 -12.59 13.39
C ASP A 195 -10.59 -13.24 12.01
N VAL A 196 -9.85 -12.61 11.12
CA VAL A 196 -9.62 -13.13 9.75
C VAL A 196 -8.38 -14.02 9.68
N ILE A 197 -7.39 -13.76 10.53
CA ILE A 197 -6.09 -14.45 10.50
C ILE A 197 -5.94 -15.49 11.62
N SER A 198 -6.85 -15.54 12.60
CA SER A 198 -6.92 -16.56 13.65
C SER A 198 -7.74 -17.77 13.21
#